data_3e109f8f03e8d17d004fcc75b819f162
#
_entry.id   3e109f8f03e8d17d004fcc75b819f162
#
_cell.length_a   1.000
_cell.length_b   1.000
_cell.length_c   1.000
_cell.angle_alpha   90.00
_cell.angle_beta   90.00
_cell.angle_gamma   90.00
#
_symmetry.space_group_name_H-M   'P 1'
#
loop_
_entity.id
_entity.type
_entity.pdbx_description
1 polymer ?
#
loop_
_entity_poly.entity_id
_entity_poly.type
_entity_poly.pdbx_seq_one_letter_code
_entity_poly.pdbx_strand_id
1 'polypeptide(L)'
;MNDAQLLPTPWWQSGKVVIFFIAVGLAIASYFYVKTVPPAWLHDFGADIALRAAADPNAAEPEDSREATPRGLADNPLICPTRFIPQPWDRIFFVTHEQGKTLSQHVVLGKARWVDNSIGSLQSQLVADDRYQLVVLMNGDQVREVQMFFTFWADLSGLARPEGFMPSDAIFTAASLQGRYVLNVAPNAMKADCPS
;
A
#
# COMPACT_ATOMS: atom_id res chain seq x y z
N MET A 1 -44.02 29.96 -51.91
CA MET A 1 -44.13 29.12 -50.69
C MET A 1 -42.85 28.34 -50.59
N ASN A 2 -41.96 28.74 -49.71
CA ASN A 2 -40.66 28.04 -49.49
C ASN A 2 -40.82 27.06 -48.38
N ASP A 3 -40.96 25.78 -48.69
CA ASP A 3 -40.84 24.70 -47.70
C ASP A 3 -39.36 24.59 -47.27
N ALA A 4 -39.04 25.30 -46.19
CA ALA A 4 -37.78 25.08 -45.51
C ALA A 4 -37.81 23.66 -44.88
N GLN A 5 -37.18 22.68 -45.53
CA GLN A 5 -36.97 21.36 -45.00
C GLN A 5 -36.17 21.50 -43.70
N LEU A 6 -36.84 21.34 -42.58
CA LEU A 6 -36.23 21.24 -41.28
C LEU A 6 -35.34 19.98 -41.26
N LEU A 7 -34.03 20.15 -41.33
CA LEU A 7 -33.08 19.06 -41.20
C LEU A 7 -33.32 18.37 -39.81
N PRO A 8 -33.38 17.05 -39.74
CA PRO A 8 -33.58 16.36 -38.50
C PRO A 8 -32.43 16.72 -37.52
N THR A 9 -32.83 17.10 -36.31
CA THR A 9 -31.84 17.40 -35.25
C THR A 9 -30.94 16.18 -35.06
N PRO A 10 -29.62 16.35 -35.10
CA PRO A 10 -28.70 15.24 -34.96
C PRO A 10 -28.89 14.54 -33.62
N TRP A 11 -28.87 13.21 -33.62
CA TRP A 11 -29.18 12.34 -32.47
C TRP A 11 -28.33 12.64 -31.22
N TRP A 12 -27.12 13.19 -31.38
CA TRP A 12 -26.25 13.61 -30.25
C TRP A 12 -26.77 14.85 -29.51
N GLN A 13 -27.74 15.58 -30.05
CA GLN A 13 -28.37 16.71 -29.35
C GLN A 13 -29.53 16.28 -28.46
N SER A 14 -29.89 14.99 -28.43
CA SER A 14 -30.89 14.52 -27.49
C SER A 14 -30.33 14.53 -26.07
N GLY A 15 -31.03 15.18 -25.12
CA GLY A 15 -30.60 15.27 -23.73
C GLY A 15 -30.30 13.90 -23.10
N LYS A 16 -30.91 12.84 -23.60
CA LYS A 16 -30.68 11.45 -23.16
C LYS A 16 -29.26 10.97 -23.47
N VAL A 17 -28.73 11.32 -24.64
CA VAL A 17 -27.37 10.95 -25.07
C VAL A 17 -26.34 11.69 -24.21
N VAL A 18 -26.55 12.96 -23.95
CA VAL A 18 -25.68 13.75 -23.07
C VAL A 18 -25.63 13.18 -21.66
N ILE A 19 -26.81 12.86 -21.09
CA ILE A 19 -26.90 12.23 -19.75
C ILE A 19 -26.18 10.88 -19.70
N PHE A 20 -26.30 10.06 -20.75
CA PHE A 20 -25.61 8.78 -20.85
C PHE A 20 -24.08 8.95 -20.80
N PHE A 21 -23.52 9.87 -21.60
CA PHE A 21 -22.07 10.13 -21.60
C PHE A 21 -21.56 10.67 -20.28
N ILE A 22 -22.33 11.54 -19.61
CA ILE A 22 -21.99 12.05 -18.28
C ILE A 22 -21.98 10.88 -17.27
N ALA A 23 -22.98 10.01 -17.27
CA ALA A 23 -23.06 8.87 -16.35
C ALA A 23 -21.90 7.89 -16.59
N VAL A 24 -21.56 7.57 -17.82
CA VAL A 24 -20.41 6.73 -18.17
C VAL A 24 -19.09 7.39 -17.75
N GLY A 25 -18.94 8.69 -18.01
CA GLY A 25 -17.76 9.44 -17.58
C GLY A 25 -17.57 9.43 -16.06
N LEU A 26 -18.65 9.63 -15.29
CA LEU A 26 -18.62 9.55 -13.83
C LEU A 26 -18.30 8.15 -13.32
N ALA A 27 -18.85 7.10 -13.95
CA ALA A 27 -18.56 5.71 -13.59
C ALA A 27 -17.08 5.37 -13.83
N ILE A 28 -16.53 5.79 -14.97
CA ILE A 28 -15.11 5.62 -15.30
C ILE A 28 -14.23 6.40 -14.30
N ALA A 29 -14.56 7.66 -14.05
CA ALA A 29 -13.81 8.49 -13.09
C ALA A 29 -13.85 7.90 -11.68
N SER A 30 -15.02 7.41 -11.23
CA SER A 30 -15.17 6.74 -9.94
C SER A 30 -14.34 5.45 -9.87
N TYR A 31 -14.33 4.66 -10.94
CA TYR A 31 -13.54 3.43 -11.01
C TYR A 31 -12.03 3.71 -10.90
N PHE A 32 -11.53 4.72 -11.63
CA PHE A 32 -10.13 5.13 -11.53
C PHE A 32 -9.81 5.73 -10.16
N TYR A 33 -10.70 6.55 -9.60
CA TYR A 33 -10.52 7.14 -8.28
C TYR A 33 -10.39 6.07 -7.20
N VAL A 34 -11.29 5.08 -7.17
CA VAL A 34 -11.24 3.97 -6.20
C VAL A 34 -9.95 3.15 -6.33
N LYS A 35 -9.42 2.97 -7.57
CA LYS A 35 -8.16 2.25 -7.77
C LYS A 35 -6.91 3.05 -7.43
N THR A 36 -6.98 4.39 -7.41
CA THR A 36 -5.80 5.25 -7.17
C THR A 36 -5.67 5.70 -5.72
N VAL A 37 -6.76 5.63 -4.95
CA VAL A 37 -6.71 5.97 -3.51
C VAL A 37 -6.14 4.79 -2.74
N PRO A 38 -5.02 4.97 -2.02
CA PRO A 38 -4.50 3.91 -1.16
C PRO A 38 -5.57 3.48 -0.14
N PRO A 39 -5.66 2.19 0.20
CA PRO A 39 -6.60 1.74 1.21
C PRO A 39 -6.28 2.36 2.57
N ALA A 40 -7.32 2.61 3.37
CA ALA A 40 -7.17 3.25 4.69
C ALA A 40 -6.14 2.53 5.56
N TRP A 41 -6.11 1.21 5.53
CA TRP A 41 -5.17 0.41 6.32
C TRP A 41 -3.70 0.72 6.02
N LEU A 42 -3.37 1.07 4.77
CA LEU A 42 -2.00 1.40 4.39
C LEU A 42 -1.56 2.73 5.00
N HIS A 43 -2.47 3.69 5.03
CA HIS A 43 -2.26 4.98 5.69
C HIS A 43 -2.09 4.79 7.21
N ASP A 44 -2.98 4.02 7.83
CA ASP A 44 -2.94 3.74 9.27
C ASP A 44 -1.67 2.99 9.65
N PHE A 45 -1.25 2.03 8.82
CA PHE A 45 0.02 1.31 9.00
C PHE A 45 1.22 2.26 8.92
N GLY A 46 1.26 3.14 7.92
CA GLY A 46 2.34 4.15 7.79
C GLY A 46 2.36 5.13 8.98
N ALA A 47 1.20 5.57 9.43
CA ALA A 47 1.08 6.47 10.58
C ALA A 47 1.54 5.80 11.89
N ASP A 48 1.20 4.51 12.10
CA ASP A 48 1.64 3.76 13.29
C ASP A 48 3.17 3.56 13.29
N ILE A 49 3.77 3.32 12.11
CA ILE A 49 5.22 3.25 11.96
C ILE A 49 5.88 4.56 12.39
N ALA A 50 5.41 5.68 11.85
CA ALA A 50 5.97 6.99 12.13
C ALA A 50 5.86 7.34 13.63
N LEU A 51 4.71 7.05 14.24
CA LEU A 51 4.46 7.31 15.64
C LEU A 51 5.40 6.51 16.55
N ARG A 52 5.61 5.22 16.25
CA ARG A 52 6.47 4.35 17.06
C ARG A 52 7.94 4.62 16.86
N ALA A 53 8.35 4.93 15.63
CA ALA A 53 9.73 5.32 15.36
C ALA A 53 10.10 6.66 16.02
N ALA A 54 9.15 7.60 16.13
CA ALA A 54 9.34 8.84 16.86
C ALA A 54 9.43 8.65 18.39
N ALA A 55 8.87 7.57 18.91
CA ALA A 55 8.93 7.20 20.33
C ALA A 55 10.21 6.42 20.70
N ASP A 56 11.06 6.07 19.72
CA ASP A 56 12.34 5.39 19.98
C ASP A 56 13.26 6.32 20.79
N PRO A 57 13.68 5.93 22.02
CA PRO A 57 14.54 6.75 22.85
C PRO A 57 15.95 6.98 22.25
N ASN A 58 16.33 6.19 21.25
CA ASN A 58 17.59 6.33 20.52
C ASN A 58 17.44 7.18 19.24
N ALA A 59 16.23 7.62 18.91
CA ALA A 59 16.02 8.54 17.81
C ALA A 59 16.71 9.87 18.16
N ALA A 60 17.63 10.35 17.30
CA ALA A 60 18.13 11.70 17.41
C ALA A 60 16.93 12.65 17.33
N GLU A 61 16.67 13.41 18.41
CA GLU A 61 15.58 14.38 18.43
C GLU A 61 15.73 15.34 17.24
N PRO A 62 14.73 15.45 16.37
CA PRO A 62 14.68 16.56 15.44
C PRO A 62 14.50 17.83 16.27
N GLU A 63 15.40 18.78 16.17
CA GLU A 63 15.53 19.99 17.02
C GLU A 63 14.26 20.87 17.09
N ASP A 64 13.19 20.54 16.34
CA ASP A 64 12.01 21.39 16.15
C ASP A 64 10.65 20.75 16.50
N SER A 65 10.63 19.52 17.03
CA SER A 65 9.36 18.83 17.33
C SER A 65 8.91 19.01 18.78
N ARG A 66 8.33 20.18 19.08
CA ARG A 66 7.69 20.47 20.39
C ARG A 66 6.26 19.93 20.52
N GLU A 67 5.79 19.09 19.63
CA GLU A 67 4.49 18.42 19.79
C GLU A 67 4.67 17.12 20.58
N ALA A 68 4.14 17.16 21.79
CA ALA A 68 4.18 16.04 22.74
C ALA A 68 3.53 14.80 22.13
N THR A 69 4.31 13.79 21.82
CA THR A 69 3.83 12.43 21.49
C THR A 69 2.94 11.93 22.62
N PRO A 70 1.74 11.40 22.32
CA PRO A 70 0.88 10.81 23.36
C PRO A 70 1.62 9.69 24.08
N ARG A 71 1.93 9.91 25.36
CA ARG A 71 2.74 9.01 26.20
C ARG A 71 2.21 7.56 26.32
N GLY A 72 0.97 7.30 25.91
CA GLY A 72 0.34 5.98 26.06
C GLY A 72 0.67 4.96 24.94
N LEU A 73 1.30 5.39 23.83
CA LEU A 73 1.68 4.49 22.73
C LEU A 73 3.14 4.00 22.82
N ALA A 74 3.98 4.66 23.64
CA ALA A 74 5.37 4.29 23.84
C ALA A 74 5.53 2.92 24.57
N ASP A 75 4.49 2.45 25.26
CA ASP A 75 4.56 1.21 26.04
C ASP A 75 4.51 -0.07 25.19
N ASN A 76 4.12 0.02 23.92
CA ASN A 76 4.13 -1.14 23.01
C ASN A 76 4.83 -0.79 21.68
N PRO A 77 6.12 -1.10 21.52
CA PRO A 77 6.87 -0.79 20.31
C PRO A 77 6.50 -1.65 19.11
N LEU A 78 5.57 -2.60 19.25
CA LEU A 78 5.26 -3.59 18.25
C LEU A 78 4.25 -3.08 17.23
N ILE A 79 4.57 -3.29 15.97
CA ILE A 79 3.71 -3.07 14.81
C ILE A 79 3.21 -4.43 14.35
N CYS A 80 1.90 -4.61 14.42
CA CYS A 80 1.23 -5.85 14.06
C CYS A 80 0.32 -5.57 12.85
N PRO A 81 0.69 -5.94 11.61
CA PRO A 81 -0.14 -5.73 10.42
C PRO A 81 -1.56 -6.28 10.54
N THR A 82 -1.76 -7.34 11.32
CA THR A 82 -3.08 -7.92 11.60
C THR A 82 -4.08 -6.95 12.22
N ARG A 83 -3.61 -5.85 12.83
CA ARG A 83 -4.47 -4.79 13.39
C ARG A 83 -5.05 -3.87 12.34
N PHE A 84 -4.37 -3.72 11.22
CA PHE A 84 -4.68 -2.75 10.17
C PHE A 84 -5.25 -3.42 8.93
N ILE A 85 -4.66 -4.56 8.54
CA ILE A 85 -4.98 -5.25 7.30
C ILE A 85 -6.19 -6.16 7.51
N PRO A 86 -7.31 -5.90 6.81
CA PRO A 86 -8.49 -6.74 6.92
C PRO A 86 -8.21 -8.15 6.39
N GLN A 87 -8.61 -9.14 7.18
CA GLN A 87 -8.54 -10.56 6.79
C GLN A 87 -9.50 -10.89 5.63
N PRO A 88 -9.28 -11.97 4.85
CA PRO A 88 -8.24 -13.00 5.03
C PRO A 88 -7.00 -12.74 4.17
N TRP A 89 -5.83 -12.88 4.77
CA TRP A 89 -4.54 -13.05 4.08
C TRP A 89 -3.72 -14.07 4.88
N ASP A 90 -2.86 -14.81 4.21
CA ASP A 90 -1.99 -15.82 4.82
C ASP A 90 -0.50 -15.45 4.73
N ARG A 91 -0.16 -14.51 3.84
CA ARG A 91 1.21 -14.01 3.71
C ARG A 91 1.24 -12.54 3.30
N ILE A 92 2.19 -11.83 3.89
CA ILE A 92 2.57 -10.47 3.49
C ILE A 92 4.03 -10.49 3.00
N PHE A 93 4.29 -9.82 1.87
CA PHE A 93 5.62 -9.60 1.32
C PHE A 93 5.91 -8.12 1.22
N PHE A 94 7.16 -7.80 1.44
CA PHE A 94 7.73 -6.49 1.20
C PHE A 94 8.73 -6.60 0.07
N VAL A 95 8.47 -5.93 -1.05
CA VAL A 95 9.27 -6.02 -2.27
C VAL A 95 9.97 -4.69 -2.49
N THR A 96 11.28 -4.70 -2.45
CA THR A 96 12.11 -3.52 -2.67
C THR A 96 12.32 -3.26 -4.17
N HIS A 97 12.83 -2.06 -4.50
CA HIS A 97 13.25 -1.71 -5.85
C HIS A 97 14.16 -2.79 -6.49
N GLU A 98 15.17 -3.27 -5.76
CA GLU A 98 16.10 -4.28 -6.28
C GLU A 98 15.41 -5.63 -6.55
N GLN A 99 14.53 -6.06 -5.66
CA GLN A 99 13.75 -7.28 -5.87
C GLN A 99 12.71 -7.13 -6.99
N GLY A 100 12.23 -5.93 -7.24
CA GLY A 100 11.32 -5.63 -8.35
C GLY A 100 11.92 -6.01 -9.70
N LYS A 101 13.24 -5.85 -9.88
CA LYS A 101 13.96 -6.20 -11.11
C LYS A 101 13.87 -7.71 -11.45
N THR A 102 13.75 -8.54 -10.43
CA THR A 102 13.72 -10.02 -10.56
C THR A 102 12.43 -10.63 -10.01
N LEU A 103 11.35 -9.85 -9.91
CA LEU A 103 10.10 -10.28 -9.29
C LEU A 103 9.52 -11.56 -9.93
N SER A 104 9.65 -11.73 -11.25
CA SER A 104 9.25 -12.94 -11.96
C SER A 104 10.04 -14.20 -11.57
N GLN A 105 11.23 -14.02 -11.00
CA GLN A 105 12.10 -15.11 -10.51
C GLN A 105 11.88 -15.38 -9.01
N HIS A 106 11.09 -14.56 -8.34
CA HIS A 106 10.78 -14.75 -6.93
C HIS A 106 10.07 -16.07 -6.69
N VAL A 107 10.55 -16.85 -5.70
CA VAL A 107 10.13 -18.25 -5.47
C VAL A 107 8.62 -18.39 -5.30
N VAL A 108 7.98 -17.44 -4.62
CA VAL A 108 6.53 -17.43 -4.38
C VAL A 108 5.84 -16.49 -5.36
N LEU A 109 6.19 -15.20 -5.36
CA LEU A 109 5.49 -14.17 -6.14
C LEU A 109 5.60 -14.37 -7.66
N GLY A 110 6.70 -14.94 -8.14
CA GLY A 110 6.89 -15.26 -9.56
C GLY A 110 5.96 -16.36 -10.08
N LYS A 111 5.39 -17.18 -9.17
CA LYS A 111 4.44 -18.25 -9.49
C LYS A 111 3.01 -17.93 -9.06
N ALA A 112 2.81 -16.82 -8.36
CA ALA A 112 1.51 -16.44 -7.83
C ALA A 112 0.52 -16.10 -8.95
N ARG A 113 -0.75 -16.34 -8.69
CA ARG A 113 -1.85 -15.86 -9.55
C ARG A 113 -2.17 -14.42 -9.18
N TRP A 114 -1.88 -13.51 -10.07
CA TRP A 114 -2.18 -12.10 -9.92
C TRP A 114 -3.61 -11.82 -10.40
N VAL A 115 -4.41 -11.16 -9.58
CA VAL A 115 -5.85 -10.94 -9.81
C VAL A 115 -6.13 -10.14 -11.08
N ASP A 116 -5.19 -9.29 -11.45
CA ASP A 116 -5.21 -8.52 -12.69
C ASP A 116 -3.78 -8.41 -13.25
N ASN A 117 -3.66 -8.09 -14.53
CA ASN A 117 -2.37 -7.92 -15.21
C ASN A 117 -1.59 -6.67 -14.73
N SER A 118 -1.92 -6.15 -13.54
CA SER A 118 -1.32 -4.94 -12.96
C SER A 118 0.13 -5.12 -12.55
N ILE A 119 0.60 -6.37 -12.38
CA ILE A 119 1.99 -6.64 -11.97
C ILE A 119 3.01 -5.95 -12.89
N GLY A 120 2.81 -5.99 -14.21
CA GLY A 120 3.76 -5.40 -15.15
C GLY A 120 3.90 -3.88 -15.00
N SER A 121 2.80 -3.17 -14.75
CA SER A 121 2.81 -1.73 -14.53
C SER A 121 3.41 -1.36 -13.17
N LEU A 122 3.04 -2.09 -12.11
CA LEU A 122 3.59 -1.88 -10.76
C LEU A 122 5.08 -2.22 -10.71
N GLN A 123 5.50 -3.31 -11.33
CA GLN A 123 6.91 -3.67 -11.44
C GLN A 123 7.69 -2.60 -12.20
N SER A 124 7.16 -2.08 -13.31
CA SER A 124 7.81 -1.01 -14.07
C SER A 124 7.98 0.26 -13.24
N GLN A 125 6.98 0.64 -12.45
CA GLN A 125 7.07 1.79 -11.54
C GLN A 125 8.08 1.55 -10.42
N LEU A 126 8.04 0.37 -9.80
CA LEU A 126 8.98 -0.01 -8.74
C LEU A 126 10.43 0.01 -9.22
N VAL A 127 10.68 -0.47 -10.45
CA VAL A 127 12.04 -0.49 -11.05
C VAL A 127 12.48 0.88 -11.56
N ALA A 128 11.55 1.77 -11.86
CA ALA A 128 11.86 3.11 -12.32
C ALA A 128 12.24 4.08 -11.19
N ASP A 129 11.80 3.82 -9.95
CA ASP A 129 11.93 4.76 -8.84
C ASP A 129 12.15 4.03 -7.50
N ASP A 130 13.30 4.22 -6.89
CA ASP A 130 13.70 3.62 -5.62
C ASP A 130 12.96 4.19 -4.39
N ARG A 131 12.18 5.27 -4.58
CA ARG A 131 11.28 5.80 -3.55
C ARG A 131 10.08 4.93 -3.27
N TYR A 132 9.87 3.88 -4.07
CA TYR A 132 8.75 2.95 -3.92
C TYR A 132 9.20 1.58 -3.45
N GLN A 133 8.32 0.96 -2.69
CA GLN A 133 8.35 -0.43 -2.29
C GLN A 133 6.94 -1.00 -2.48
N LEU A 134 6.79 -2.31 -2.62
CA LEU A 134 5.46 -2.93 -2.66
C LEU A 134 5.18 -3.68 -1.37
N VAL A 135 3.96 -3.54 -0.90
CA VAL A 135 3.36 -4.44 0.09
C VAL A 135 2.39 -5.35 -0.66
N VAL A 136 2.66 -6.64 -0.64
CA VAL A 136 1.89 -7.66 -1.37
C VAL A 136 1.22 -8.59 -0.37
N LEU A 137 -0.11 -8.69 -0.43
CA LEU A 137 -0.90 -9.60 0.38
C LEU A 137 -1.33 -10.80 -0.45
N MET A 138 -1.12 -11.99 0.09
CA MET A 138 -1.53 -13.24 -0.54
C MET A 138 -2.55 -14.00 0.29
N ASN A 139 -3.33 -14.83 -0.40
CA ASN A 139 -4.15 -15.87 0.19
C ASN A 139 -3.97 -17.15 -0.66
N GLY A 140 -3.30 -18.16 -0.12
CA GLY A 140 -2.82 -19.32 -0.85
C GLY A 140 -1.82 -18.94 -1.94
N ASP A 141 -2.11 -19.32 -3.18
CA ASP A 141 -1.31 -19.00 -4.37
C ASP A 141 -1.75 -17.72 -5.11
N GLN A 142 -2.75 -17.03 -4.58
CA GLN A 142 -3.33 -15.84 -5.20
C GLN A 142 -2.84 -14.56 -4.53
N VAL A 143 -2.36 -13.60 -5.32
CA VAL A 143 -2.15 -12.23 -4.87
C VAL A 143 -3.51 -11.57 -4.71
N ARG A 144 -3.86 -11.23 -3.47
CA ARG A 144 -5.11 -10.59 -3.12
C ARG A 144 -5.07 -9.09 -3.33
N GLU A 145 -3.97 -8.49 -2.92
CA GLU A 145 -3.81 -7.05 -2.92
C GLU A 145 -2.33 -6.68 -3.09
N VAL A 146 -2.07 -5.61 -3.83
CA VAL A 146 -0.75 -5.03 -3.98
C VAL A 146 -0.86 -3.53 -3.78
N GLN A 147 -0.02 -2.98 -2.92
CA GLN A 147 0.01 -1.56 -2.64
C GLN A 147 1.42 -1.00 -2.78
N MET A 148 1.51 0.20 -3.36
CA MET A 148 2.74 0.97 -3.38
C MET A 148 2.93 1.63 -2.02
N PHE A 149 4.11 1.46 -1.43
CA PHE A 149 4.50 2.07 -0.18
C PHE A 149 5.70 3.00 -0.42
N PHE A 150 5.65 4.20 0.11
CA PHE A 150 6.71 5.17 -0.07
C PHE A 150 7.82 4.97 0.96
N THR A 151 9.07 4.94 0.51
CA THR A 151 10.24 4.81 1.40
C THR A 151 10.40 5.97 2.37
N PHE A 152 9.79 7.12 2.09
CA PHE A 152 9.82 8.25 3.03
C PHE A 152 8.92 8.02 4.27
N TRP A 153 7.92 7.13 4.18
CA TRP A 153 7.15 6.72 5.37
C TRP A 153 7.95 5.75 6.23
N ALA A 154 8.57 4.77 5.61
CA ALA A 154 9.54 3.90 6.24
C ALA A 154 10.31 3.08 5.19
N ASP A 155 11.52 2.71 5.52
CA ASP A 155 12.29 1.73 4.77
C ASP A 155 11.93 0.31 5.24
N LEU A 156 11.34 -0.47 4.33
CA LEU A 156 10.93 -1.85 4.56
C LEU A 156 11.96 -2.87 4.04
N SER A 157 13.13 -2.41 3.58
CA SER A 157 14.13 -3.28 2.93
C SER A 157 14.63 -4.39 3.85
N GLY A 158 14.71 -4.14 5.16
CA GLY A 158 15.06 -5.12 6.17
C GLY A 158 14.03 -6.25 6.34
N LEU A 159 12.82 -6.09 5.77
CA LEU A 159 11.74 -7.08 5.80
C LEU A 159 11.65 -7.91 4.51
N ALA A 160 12.49 -7.61 3.52
CA ALA A 160 12.46 -8.29 2.23
C ALA A 160 13.00 -9.72 2.35
N ARG A 161 12.12 -10.73 2.30
CA ARG A 161 12.49 -12.14 2.32
C ARG A 161 11.62 -12.98 1.37
N PRO A 162 12.19 -14.07 0.80
CA PRO A 162 11.54 -14.83 -0.27
C PRO A 162 10.28 -15.59 0.16
N GLU A 163 10.18 -15.99 1.43
CA GLU A 163 9.01 -16.71 1.97
C GLU A 163 7.88 -15.78 2.42
N GLY A 164 8.16 -14.48 2.59
CA GLY A 164 7.23 -13.53 3.19
C GLY A 164 7.02 -13.78 4.69
N PHE A 165 5.96 -13.20 5.26
CA PHE A 165 5.59 -13.36 6.66
C PHE A 165 4.16 -13.88 6.76
N MET A 166 3.94 -14.89 7.58
CA MET A 166 2.60 -15.29 8.02
C MET A 166 2.04 -14.28 9.03
N PRO A 167 0.73 -14.20 9.24
CA PRO A 167 0.12 -13.30 10.22
C PRO A 167 0.73 -13.41 11.62
N SER A 168 1.08 -14.62 12.05
CA SER A 168 1.74 -14.90 13.35
C SER A 168 3.18 -14.39 13.42
N ASP A 169 3.86 -14.21 12.28
CA ASP A 169 5.26 -13.82 12.20
C ASP A 169 5.46 -12.39 11.73
N ALA A 170 4.41 -11.77 11.20
CA ALA A 170 4.39 -10.39 10.74
C ALA A 170 4.31 -9.42 11.94
N ILE A 171 5.37 -9.42 12.75
CA ILE A 171 5.50 -8.58 13.93
C ILE A 171 6.80 -7.80 13.82
N PHE A 172 6.69 -6.49 13.85
CA PHE A 172 7.79 -5.59 13.54
C PHE A 172 8.01 -4.59 14.66
N THR A 173 9.19 -3.99 14.68
CA THR A 173 9.53 -2.81 15.46
C THR A 173 9.94 -1.70 14.51
N ALA A 174 9.61 -0.45 14.84
CA ALA A 174 10.10 0.71 14.14
C ALA A 174 11.29 1.32 14.88
N ALA A 175 12.26 1.79 14.12
CA ALA A 175 13.41 2.56 14.61
C ALA A 175 13.64 3.77 13.72
N SER A 176 14.26 4.80 14.28
CA SER A 176 14.76 5.94 13.51
C SER A 176 16.26 5.76 13.24
N LEU A 177 16.64 5.68 11.97
CA LEU A 177 18.02 5.54 11.55
C LEU A 177 18.38 6.66 10.57
N GLN A 178 19.28 7.56 10.98
CA GLN A 178 19.75 8.68 10.15
C GLN A 178 18.59 9.52 9.56
N GLY A 179 17.56 9.80 10.38
CA GLY A 179 16.39 10.58 9.95
C GLY A 179 15.40 9.85 9.05
N ARG A 180 15.55 8.53 8.91
CA ARG A 180 14.59 7.66 8.20
C ARG A 180 13.97 6.68 9.17
N TYR A 181 12.71 6.36 8.98
CA TYR A 181 12.06 5.27 9.72
C TYR A 181 12.40 3.95 9.05
N VAL A 182 12.76 2.95 9.85
CA VAL A 182 13.15 1.62 9.39
C VAL A 182 12.33 0.60 10.16
N LEU A 183 11.75 -0.37 9.45
CA LEU A 183 11.11 -1.51 10.07
C LEU A 183 12.07 -2.70 10.17
N ASN A 184 12.06 -3.32 11.35
CA ASN A 184 12.80 -4.54 11.63
C ASN A 184 11.87 -5.63 12.12
N VAL A 185 12.25 -6.88 11.92
CA VAL A 185 11.52 -8.02 12.50
C VAL A 185 11.66 -7.97 14.02
N ALA A 186 10.54 -8.04 14.72
CA ALA A 186 10.56 -8.03 16.18
C ALA A 186 11.28 -9.28 16.73
N PRO A 187 12.05 -9.16 17.82
CA PRO A 187 12.63 -10.30 18.52
C PRO A 187 11.55 -11.30 18.95
N ASN A 188 11.87 -12.60 18.92
CA ASN A 188 10.91 -13.66 19.25
C ASN A 188 10.28 -13.51 20.65
N ALA A 189 11.02 -12.96 21.60
CA ALA A 189 10.53 -12.71 22.96
C ALA A 189 9.35 -11.73 23.04
N MET A 190 9.19 -10.85 22.04
CA MET A 190 8.13 -9.84 21.99
C MET A 190 6.89 -10.28 21.22
N LYS A 191 6.93 -11.41 20.51
CA LYS A 191 5.84 -11.82 19.60
C LYS A 191 4.52 -12.15 20.30
N ALA A 192 4.54 -12.44 21.60
CA ALA A 192 3.35 -12.77 22.38
C ALA A 192 2.36 -11.58 22.54
N ASP A 193 2.81 -10.36 22.30
CA ASP A 193 2.03 -9.13 22.56
C ASP A 193 1.20 -8.65 21.36
N CYS A 194 1.30 -9.33 20.21
CA CYS A 194 0.45 -9.04 19.05
C CYS A 194 -0.81 -9.91 19.12
N PRO A 195 -2.01 -9.30 19.10
CA PRO A 195 -3.25 -10.07 18.99
C PRO A 195 -3.30 -10.79 17.65
N SER A 196 -3.61 -12.08 17.70
CA SER A 196 -3.87 -12.95 16.54
C SER A 196 -5.23 -12.65 15.92
#